data_adb7b22d1c9fb52e2ee427d966cb4caf
#
_entry.id   adb7b22d1c9fb52e2ee427d966cb4caf
#
_cell.length_a   1.000
_cell.length_b   1.000
_cell.length_c   1.000
_cell.angle_alpha   90.00
_cell.angle_beta   90.00
_cell.angle_gamma   90.00
#
_symmetry.space_group_name_H-M   'P 1'
#
loop_
_entity.id
_entity.type
_entity.pdbx_description
1 polymer ?
#
loop_
_entity_poly.entity_id
_entity_poly.type
_entity_poly.pdbx_seq_one_letter_code
_entity_poly.pdbx_strand_id
1 'polypeptide(L)'
;MVSSKHWQSPLPMSLLVSLIKQHTGDWRVFSSNSQSNQNTCRVPLDIIIEIAERINNREDILSLSLTSAHIHATLLPVLYASVDLRSSRMCKNTLEMLLNRRPDLGRHIRRLVVRPNHRQSQQPTKPLDEDWVAQSIVKLATSGRLPRLTSFFWDGSEMPQDDTLWSTLRTCCPELRSVGSNVGPKSIKPDSQLFRFDDLAGFTLTAKTLPDEWDTFLPPEPELPDQLWDMLIERSKRLEQLRIDVSQRSRRVWDTRRVVQGRWPQLRDLELGDCSMAGNGSSRIQMETPFMRFLAAHPELERLRLPSLSSFPRAIILPHASLPNLREFSGNAAHIKGLPNLPRIKTLSLTHQPLSEKMLSVVCGTLKHMKSLTSLSIWLHLDAQSDHYAVFRNLLDSCRGLTHLDLACSEAPWEMIEFTSALRGSRVELVTLNLTRVERSANEPDLHKVATRLATTNPSLRKVTLRYSFTTWVFLDSIPYQRVGNFIVKDRSKQGGPVVLEKRYKSSRRCFYRRPLSLSKYI
;
A
#
# COMPACT_ATOMS: atom_id res chain seq x y z
N MET A 1 -14.39 -26.64 12.02
CA MET A 1 -15.12 -26.01 10.89
C MET A 1 -16.01 -24.93 11.45
N VAL A 2 -15.55 -23.70 11.49
CA VAL A 2 -16.35 -22.52 11.90
C VAL A 2 -16.46 -21.65 10.67
N SER A 3 -17.68 -21.57 10.14
CA SER A 3 -18.07 -20.79 8.98
C SER A 3 -17.86 -19.30 9.22
N SER A 4 -16.91 -18.68 8.52
CA SER A 4 -16.73 -17.24 8.49
C SER A 4 -17.89 -16.59 7.71
N LYS A 5 -18.91 -16.15 8.42
CA LYS A 5 -19.96 -15.30 7.85
C LYS A 5 -19.37 -13.97 7.42
N HIS A 6 -19.41 -13.68 6.14
CA HIS A 6 -19.17 -12.38 5.55
C HIS A 6 -20.10 -11.33 6.18
N TRP A 7 -19.55 -10.43 6.97
CA TRP A 7 -20.24 -9.22 7.38
C TRP A 7 -20.04 -8.15 6.29
N GLN A 8 -21.14 -7.78 5.70
CA GLN A 8 -21.24 -6.68 4.75
C GLN A 8 -21.10 -5.36 5.50
N SER A 9 -20.34 -4.43 4.92
CA SER A 9 -20.17 -2.99 5.23
C SER A 9 -20.13 -2.56 6.71
N PRO A 10 -19.13 -1.75 7.12
CA PRO A 10 -19.06 -1.22 8.47
C PRO A 10 -20.32 -0.38 8.77
N LEU A 11 -20.96 -0.66 9.89
CA LEU A 11 -22.05 0.16 10.40
C LEU A 11 -21.59 1.61 10.54
N PRO A 12 -22.35 2.60 10.06
CA PRO A 12 -21.99 4.00 10.23
C PRO A 12 -21.91 4.34 11.72
N MET A 13 -20.87 5.12 12.10
CA MET A 13 -20.57 5.50 13.48
C MET A 13 -21.79 6.13 14.22
N SER A 14 -22.65 6.83 13.48
CA SER A 14 -23.92 7.36 13.99
C SER A 14 -24.86 6.27 14.52
N LEU A 15 -24.88 5.11 13.89
CA LEU A 15 -25.67 3.95 14.29
C LEU A 15 -25.06 3.27 15.53
N LEU A 16 -23.74 3.17 15.59
CA LEU A 16 -22.99 2.59 16.72
C LEU A 16 -23.12 3.47 17.96
N VAL A 17 -22.99 4.80 17.82
CA VAL A 17 -23.22 5.76 18.90
C VAL A 17 -24.69 5.75 19.34
N SER A 18 -25.64 5.58 18.41
CA SER A 18 -27.06 5.45 18.73
C SER A 18 -27.37 4.16 19.49
N LEU A 19 -26.79 3.03 19.10
CA LEU A 19 -26.91 1.75 19.80
C LEU A 19 -26.31 1.81 21.21
N ILE A 20 -25.14 2.41 21.35
CA ILE A 20 -24.49 2.62 22.66
C ILE A 20 -25.35 3.54 23.52
N LYS A 21 -25.92 4.63 22.97
CA LYS A 21 -26.83 5.53 23.68
C LYS A 21 -28.12 4.85 24.09
N GLN A 22 -28.73 4.02 23.25
CA GLN A 22 -29.94 3.27 23.58
C GLN A 22 -29.74 2.28 24.72
N HIS A 23 -28.52 1.69 24.83
CA HIS A 23 -28.22 0.70 25.87
C HIS A 23 -27.59 1.28 27.13
N THR A 24 -27.07 2.51 27.10
CA THR A 24 -26.36 3.10 28.25
C THR A 24 -27.07 4.26 28.93
N GLY A 25 -28.24 4.69 28.40
CA GLY A 25 -28.91 5.86 28.93
C GLY A 25 -28.16 7.18 28.67
N ASP A 26 -28.81 8.31 28.92
CA ASP A 26 -28.28 9.65 28.64
C ASP A 26 -26.91 9.90 29.29
N TRP A 27 -25.91 10.21 28.48
CA TRP A 27 -24.54 10.54 28.88
C TRP A 27 -24.47 11.94 29.49
N ARG A 28 -25.25 12.19 30.56
CA ARG A 28 -25.08 13.44 31.31
C ARG A 28 -23.88 13.32 32.23
N VAL A 29 -23.03 14.34 32.14
CA VAL A 29 -21.87 14.58 32.98
C VAL A 29 -22.18 14.17 34.42
N PHE A 30 -21.51 13.16 34.94
CA PHE A 30 -21.58 12.78 36.34
C PHE A 30 -20.86 13.84 37.18
N SER A 31 -21.59 14.86 37.62
CA SER A 31 -21.21 15.58 38.81
C SER A 31 -21.46 14.64 40.02
N SER A 32 -20.41 14.49 40.80
CA SER A 32 -20.39 13.77 42.07
C SER A 32 -21.58 14.11 42.95
N ASN A 33 -22.42 13.17 43.25
CA ASN A 33 -23.32 12.96 44.36
C ASN A 33 -24.71 12.54 43.91
N SER A 34 -24.92 11.24 43.82
CA SER A 34 -26.19 10.63 44.24
C SER A 34 -26.06 9.10 44.16
N GLN A 35 -26.17 8.46 45.31
CA GLN A 35 -26.51 7.05 45.42
C GLN A 35 -27.90 6.86 44.80
N SER A 36 -27.95 6.40 43.58
CA SER A 36 -29.17 5.83 43.00
C SER A 36 -28.82 4.53 42.33
N ASN A 37 -29.42 3.45 42.77
CA ASN A 37 -29.47 2.12 42.18
C ASN A 37 -30.00 2.24 40.74
N GLN A 38 -29.14 2.57 39.79
CA GLN A 38 -29.45 2.44 38.38
C GLN A 38 -28.66 1.25 37.85
N ASN A 39 -29.36 0.17 37.52
CA ASN A 39 -28.90 -0.92 36.68
C ASN A 39 -28.59 -0.38 35.26
N THR A 40 -27.55 0.44 35.15
CA THR A 40 -27.03 0.84 33.85
C THR A 40 -26.40 -0.39 33.22
N CYS A 41 -27.03 -0.90 32.18
CA CYS A 41 -26.48 -1.97 31.36
C CYS A 41 -25.14 -1.49 30.76
N ARG A 42 -24.04 -1.78 31.44
CA ARG A 42 -22.68 -1.44 30.96
C ARG A 42 -22.29 -2.46 29.92
N VAL A 43 -22.03 -1.99 28.71
CA VAL A 43 -21.41 -2.85 27.68
C VAL A 43 -20.09 -3.39 28.24
N PRO A 44 -19.89 -4.71 28.30
CA PRO A 44 -18.64 -5.30 28.75
C PRO A 44 -17.45 -4.77 27.94
N LEU A 45 -16.29 -4.61 28.60
CA LEU A 45 -15.11 -4.00 27.97
C LEU A 45 -14.52 -4.84 26.85
N ASP A 46 -14.61 -6.16 26.94
CA ASP A 46 -14.23 -7.11 25.92
C ASP A 46 -15.02 -6.90 24.62
N ILE A 47 -16.32 -6.63 24.73
CA ILE A 47 -17.16 -6.29 23.57
C ILE A 47 -16.73 -4.97 22.94
N ILE A 48 -16.33 -3.97 23.74
CA ILE A 48 -15.82 -2.69 23.24
C ILE A 48 -14.51 -2.90 22.48
N ILE A 49 -13.61 -3.74 22.98
CA ILE A 49 -12.35 -4.09 22.31
C ILE A 49 -12.64 -4.80 21.00
N GLU A 50 -13.52 -5.81 21.00
CA GLU A 50 -13.88 -6.57 19.79
C GLU A 50 -14.50 -5.67 18.71
N ILE A 51 -15.36 -4.73 19.11
CA ILE A 51 -15.91 -3.71 18.21
C ILE A 51 -14.79 -2.86 17.62
N ALA A 52 -13.88 -2.35 18.45
CA ALA A 52 -12.78 -1.49 18.02
C ALA A 52 -11.81 -2.22 17.09
N GLU A 53 -11.53 -3.50 17.31
CA GLU A 53 -10.69 -4.32 16.43
C GLU A 53 -11.31 -4.52 15.04
N ARG A 54 -12.63 -4.44 14.91
CA ARG A 54 -13.36 -4.52 13.63
C ARG A 54 -13.53 -3.17 12.93
N ILE A 55 -13.25 -2.07 13.61
CA ILE A 55 -13.28 -0.73 13.02
C ILE A 55 -12.00 -0.51 12.21
N ASN A 56 -12.14 -0.38 10.88
CA ASN A 56 -11.00 -0.14 9.99
C ASN A 56 -10.46 1.30 10.04
N ASN A 57 -11.27 2.26 10.46
CA ASN A 57 -10.90 3.66 10.50
C ASN A 57 -10.38 4.06 11.89
N ARG A 58 -9.11 4.44 11.97
CA ARG A 58 -8.48 4.85 13.22
C ARG A 58 -9.12 6.11 13.83
N GLU A 59 -9.66 7.02 13.02
CA GLU A 59 -10.34 8.23 13.49
C GLU A 59 -11.61 7.86 14.25
N ASP A 60 -12.31 6.80 13.84
CA ASP A 60 -13.51 6.32 14.51
C ASP A 60 -13.17 5.63 15.84
N ILE A 61 -12.08 4.85 15.89
CA ILE A 61 -11.59 4.25 17.13
C ILE A 61 -11.18 5.36 18.12
N LEU A 62 -10.49 6.40 17.63
CA LEU A 62 -10.12 7.55 18.45
C LEU A 62 -11.37 8.26 18.98
N SER A 63 -12.37 8.51 18.13
CA SER A 63 -13.64 9.13 18.54
C SER A 63 -14.35 8.31 19.61
N LEU A 64 -14.38 6.99 19.45
CA LEU A 64 -14.92 6.08 20.47
C LEU A 64 -14.13 6.18 21.79
N SER A 65 -12.79 6.22 21.70
CA SER A 65 -11.94 6.32 22.89
C SER A 65 -12.14 7.62 23.67
N LEU A 66 -12.52 8.70 23.00
CA LEU A 66 -12.74 10.01 23.62
C LEU A 66 -14.11 10.12 24.31
N THR A 67 -14.96 9.11 24.24
CA THR A 67 -16.29 9.14 24.87
C THR A 67 -16.23 9.02 26.41
N SER A 68 -15.25 8.32 26.96
CA SER A 68 -14.99 8.28 28.42
C SER A 68 -13.56 7.88 28.75
N ALA A 69 -13.06 8.28 29.92
CA ALA A 69 -11.72 7.92 30.39
C ALA A 69 -11.55 6.39 30.53
N HIS A 70 -12.60 5.68 30.90
CA HIS A 70 -12.59 4.23 31.04
C HIS A 70 -12.48 3.53 29.67
N ILE A 71 -13.27 3.96 28.69
CA ILE A 71 -13.18 3.45 27.30
C ILE A 71 -11.82 3.81 26.70
N HIS A 72 -11.29 5.01 26.97
CA HIS A 72 -9.95 5.40 26.52
C HIS A 72 -8.89 4.42 27.04
N ALA A 73 -8.86 4.17 28.34
CA ALA A 73 -7.90 3.24 28.95
C ALA A 73 -8.01 1.82 28.37
N THR A 74 -9.23 1.36 28.12
CA THR A 74 -9.52 0.04 27.52
C THR A 74 -9.05 -0.05 26.07
N LEU A 75 -9.16 1.02 25.29
CA LEU A 75 -8.81 1.04 23.88
C LEU A 75 -7.34 1.39 23.58
N LEU A 76 -6.54 1.76 24.60
CA LEU A 76 -5.09 2.01 24.42
C LEU A 76 -4.39 0.87 23.67
N PRO A 77 -4.59 -0.41 23.99
CA PRO A 77 -3.97 -1.51 23.26
C PRO A 77 -4.31 -1.54 21.77
N VAL A 78 -5.55 -1.20 21.40
CA VAL A 78 -5.99 -1.16 20.00
C VAL A 78 -5.45 0.08 19.28
N LEU A 79 -5.50 1.24 19.92
CA LEU A 79 -5.01 2.51 19.36
C LEU A 79 -3.51 2.50 19.09
N TYR A 80 -2.73 1.87 19.97
CA TYR A 80 -1.27 1.83 19.88
C TYR A 80 -0.73 0.52 19.31
N ALA A 81 -1.58 -0.45 18.96
CA ALA A 81 -1.14 -1.72 18.36
C ALA A 81 -0.30 -1.50 17.11
N SER A 82 -0.66 -0.53 16.28
CA SER A 82 0.08 -0.22 15.05
C SER A 82 0.48 1.26 15.02
N VAL A 83 1.78 1.51 15.05
CA VAL A 83 2.38 2.85 15.03
C VAL A 83 3.15 3.02 13.73
N ASP A 84 2.75 4.00 12.90
CA ASP A 84 3.38 4.33 11.62
C ASP A 84 3.87 5.78 11.68
N LEU A 85 5.18 5.96 11.83
CA LEU A 85 5.85 7.24 11.99
C LEU A 85 6.25 7.82 10.63
N ARG A 86 5.34 8.57 10.00
CA ARG A 86 5.44 9.00 8.59
C ARG A 86 6.18 10.32 8.35
N SER A 87 6.80 10.91 9.34
CA SER A 87 7.55 12.16 9.18
C SER A 87 8.57 12.36 10.28
N SER A 88 9.59 13.17 10.03
CA SER A 88 10.62 13.55 11.01
C SER A 88 10.01 14.05 12.32
N ARG A 89 8.98 14.91 12.22
CA ARG A 89 8.28 15.44 13.40
C ARG A 89 7.55 14.34 14.19
N MET A 90 6.86 13.42 13.49
CA MET A 90 6.19 12.30 14.16
C MET A 90 7.18 11.36 14.80
N CYS A 91 8.29 11.01 14.12
CA CYS A 91 9.36 10.20 14.69
C CYS A 91 9.88 10.83 15.98
N LYS A 92 10.33 12.09 15.92
CA LYS A 92 10.87 12.78 17.08
C LYS A 92 9.89 12.82 18.25
N ASN A 93 8.69 13.37 18.03
CA ASN A 93 7.71 13.57 19.09
C ASN A 93 7.25 12.24 19.72
N THR A 94 7.02 11.20 18.89
CA THR A 94 6.54 9.92 19.40
C THR A 94 7.63 9.18 20.16
N LEU A 95 8.86 9.15 19.66
CA LEU A 95 9.98 8.50 20.36
C LEU A 95 10.30 9.20 21.66
N GLU A 96 10.36 10.54 21.70
CA GLU A 96 10.53 11.31 22.94
C GLU A 96 9.39 11.06 23.93
N MET A 97 8.13 10.98 23.45
CA MET A 97 6.99 10.65 24.31
C MET A 97 7.13 9.26 24.93
N LEU A 98 7.47 8.24 24.13
CA LEU A 98 7.63 6.86 24.60
C LEU A 98 8.85 6.70 25.53
N LEU A 99 9.92 7.47 25.31
CA LEU A 99 11.11 7.42 26.15
C LEU A 99 10.93 8.13 27.49
N ASN A 100 10.23 9.28 27.50
CA ASN A 100 10.28 10.19 28.65
C ASN A 100 8.94 10.41 29.34
N ARG A 101 7.84 10.52 28.56
CA ARG A 101 6.54 10.97 29.11
C ARG A 101 5.56 9.83 29.37
N ARG A 102 5.45 8.91 28.46
CA ARG A 102 4.47 7.82 28.49
C ARG A 102 5.09 6.48 28.10
N PRO A 103 6.04 5.99 28.93
CA PRO A 103 6.72 4.72 28.67
C PRO A 103 5.77 3.52 28.69
N ASP A 104 4.64 3.64 29.38
CA ASP A 104 3.59 2.66 29.49
C ASP A 104 2.94 2.30 28.14
N LEU A 105 2.93 3.24 27.19
CA LEU A 105 2.30 3.02 25.87
C LEU A 105 3.10 2.06 24.98
N GLY A 106 4.40 1.98 25.14
CA GLY A 106 5.27 1.12 24.34
C GLY A 106 4.88 -0.36 24.41
N ARG A 107 4.40 -0.84 25.58
CA ARG A 107 3.96 -2.23 25.78
C ARG A 107 2.77 -2.65 24.92
N HIS A 108 2.04 -1.69 24.32
CA HIS A 108 0.90 -1.98 23.45
C HIS A 108 1.28 -2.06 21.98
N ILE A 109 2.51 -1.64 21.62
CA ILE A 109 2.97 -1.61 20.24
C ILE A 109 3.26 -3.03 19.78
N ARG A 110 2.49 -3.49 18.78
CA ARG A 110 2.70 -4.76 18.07
C ARG A 110 3.38 -4.57 16.74
N ARG A 111 3.08 -3.46 16.06
CA ARG A 111 3.68 -3.10 14.78
C ARG A 111 4.24 -1.70 14.82
N LEU A 112 5.52 -1.56 14.46
CA LEU A 112 6.20 -0.27 14.38
C LEU A 112 6.82 -0.08 13.01
N VAL A 113 6.37 0.95 12.29
CA VAL A 113 6.94 1.40 11.01
C VAL A 113 7.55 2.77 11.21
N VAL A 114 8.81 2.91 10.82
CA VAL A 114 9.60 4.12 11.09
C VAL A 114 10.08 4.72 9.78
N ARG A 115 9.63 5.96 9.48
CA ARG A 115 9.94 6.70 8.24
C ARG A 115 10.49 8.08 8.59
N PRO A 116 11.74 8.19 9.04
CA PRO A 116 12.28 9.42 9.64
C PRO A 116 12.23 10.61 8.70
N ASN A 117 12.59 10.43 7.44
CA ASN A 117 12.73 11.48 6.45
C ASN A 117 11.78 11.33 5.25
N HIS A 118 10.61 10.73 5.49
CA HIS A 118 9.62 10.56 4.43
C HIS A 118 9.09 11.91 3.91
N ARG A 119 9.32 12.20 2.63
CA ARG A 119 9.07 13.50 1.98
C ARG A 119 7.57 13.80 1.72
N GLN A 120 6.67 13.59 2.66
CA GLN A 120 5.29 14.10 2.52
C GLN A 120 5.12 15.55 2.98
N SER A 121 6.12 16.12 3.67
CA SER A 121 6.05 17.48 4.20
C SER A 121 6.74 18.47 3.28
N GLN A 122 5.99 19.50 2.89
CA GLN A 122 6.42 20.57 1.95
C GLN A 122 7.32 21.63 2.56
N GLN A 123 7.62 21.52 3.85
CA GLN A 123 8.55 22.44 4.48
C GLN A 123 9.95 21.85 4.43
N PRO A 124 10.97 22.63 4.08
CA PRO A 124 12.37 22.23 4.21
C PRO A 124 12.74 22.21 5.70
N THR A 125 12.12 21.31 6.45
CA THR A 125 12.58 21.03 7.79
C THR A 125 13.90 20.31 7.67
N LYS A 126 14.87 20.68 8.52
CA LYS A 126 16.15 19.98 8.66
C LYS A 126 15.87 18.47 8.74
N PRO A 127 16.52 17.64 7.94
CA PRO A 127 16.35 16.19 8.03
C PRO A 127 16.63 15.73 9.45
N LEU A 128 15.83 14.79 9.93
CA LEU A 128 16.04 14.17 11.23
C LEU A 128 17.22 13.22 11.11
N ASP A 129 18.09 13.25 12.10
CA ASP A 129 19.17 12.30 12.24
C ASP A 129 18.61 10.88 12.40
N GLU A 130 18.87 10.02 11.42
CA GLU A 130 18.37 8.64 11.41
C GLU A 130 19.07 7.77 12.45
N ASP A 131 20.34 8.07 12.78
CA ASP A 131 21.08 7.36 13.83
C ASP A 131 20.48 7.65 15.21
N TRP A 132 20.08 8.90 15.47
CA TRP A 132 19.33 9.23 16.68
C TRP A 132 18.01 8.45 16.78
N VAL A 133 17.32 8.29 15.66
CA VAL A 133 16.06 7.50 15.63
C VAL A 133 16.35 6.03 15.94
N ALA A 134 17.36 5.44 15.31
CA ALA A 134 17.75 4.06 15.54
C ALA A 134 18.16 3.82 17.01
N GLN A 135 19.00 4.69 17.57
CA GLN A 135 19.42 4.63 18.98
C GLN A 135 18.23 4.82 19.95
N SER A 136 17.25 5.65 19.60
CA SER A 136 16.04 5.81 20.41
C SER A 136 15.21 4.52 20.47
N ILE A 137 15.13 3.78 19.36
CA ILE A 137 14.46 2.49 19.30
C ILE A 137 15.24 1.44 20.09
N VAL A 138 16.57 1.43 19.98
CA VAL A 138 17.46 0.58 20.80
C VAL A 138 17.18 0.81 22.29
N LYS A 139 17.13 2.07 22.74
CA LYS A 139 16.82 2.41 24.14
C LYS A 139 15.42 1.94 24.57
N LEU A 140 14.41 2.04 23.70
CA LEU A 140 13.06 1.52 23.99
C LEU A 140 13.06 -0.01 24.13
N ALA A 141 13.77 -0.71 23.25
CA ALA A 141 13.86 -2.16 23.30
C ALA A 141 14.64 -2.66 24.52
N THR A 142 15.83 -2.10 24.79
CA THR A 142 16.67 -2.50 25.94
C THR A 142 16.02 -2.19 27.29
N SER A 143 15.17 -1.15 27.34
CA SER A 143 14.39 -0.84 28.55
C SER A 143 13.12 -1.70 28.70
N GLY A 144 12.93 -2.72 27.88
CA GLY A 144 11.77 -3.62 27.94
C GLY A 144 10.43 -2.96 27.62
N ARG A 145 10.43 -1.85 26.87
CA ARG A 145 9.21 -1.09 26.56
C ARG A 145 8.48 -1.59 25.31
N LEU A 146 9.06 -2.52 24.56
CA LEU A 146 8.51 -3.10 23.36
C LEU A 146 8.29 -4.64 23.46
N PRO A 147 7.74 -5.17 24.57
CA PRO A 147 7.70 -6.62 24.82
C PRO A 147 6.80 -7.36 23.84
N ARG A 148 5.79 -6.69 23.27
CA ARG A 148 4.80 -7.28 22.35
C ARG A 148 5.03 -6.89 20.89
N LEU A 149 6.23 -6.40 20.56
CA LEU A 149 6.54 -6.02 19.18
C LEU A 149 6.65 -7.28 18.32
N THR A 150 5.69 -7.46 17.40
CA THR A 150 5.63 -8.59 16.47
C THR A 150 6.16 -8.24 15.08
N SER A 151 6.10 -6.94 14.70
CA SER A 151 6.52 -6.47 13.38
C SER A 151 7.26 -5.14 13.46
N PHE A 152 8.43 -5.08 12.85
CA PHE A 152 9.24 -3.87 12.73
C PHE A 152 9.67 -3.62 11.29
N PHE A 153 9.44 -2.41 10.79
CA PHE A 153 9.89 -1.99 9.47
C PHE A 153 10.61 -0.64 9.52
N TRP A 154 11.86 -0.64 9.09
CA TRP A 154 12.67 0.55 8.91
C TRP A 154 12.54 1.07 7.48
N ASP A 155 11.92 2.23 7.30
CA ASP A 155 11.73 2.91 6.01
C ASP A 155 12.46 4.27 6.02
N GLY A 156 13.71 4.25 6.46
CA GLY A 156 14.63 5.39 6.38
C GLY A 156 15.15 5.62 4.97
N SER A 157 16.03 6.61 4.81
CA SER A 157 16.74 6.85 3.54
C SER A 157 17.71 5.71 3.22
N GLU A 158 18.30 5.11 4.25
CA GLU A 158 19.23 3.98 4.18
C GLU A 158 18.95 2.97 5.30
N MET A 159 19.60 1.80 5.24
CA MET A 159 19.70 0.91 6.39
C MET A 159 20.42 1.62 7.53
N PRO A 160 20.04 1.36 8.80
CA PRO A 160 20.79 1.87 9.94
C PRO A 160 22.28 1.55 9.83
N GLN A 161 23.15 2.55 10.04
CA GLN A 161 24.59 2.38 9.93
C GLN A 161 25.13 1.44 11.00
N ASP A 162 24.53 1.53 12.19
CA ASP A 162 24.85 0.69 13.34
C ASP A 162 23.89 -0.52 13.39
N ASP A 163 24.46 -1.70 13.27
CA ASP A 163 23.74 -2.97 13.34
C ASP A 163 23.19 -3.31 14.74
N THR A 164 23.52 -2.49 15.75
CA THR A 164 23.01 -2.65 17.12
C THR A 164 21.48 -2.61 17.17
N LEU A 165 20.84 -1.89 16.27
CA LEU A 165 19.37 -1.90 16.14
C LEU A 165 18.84 -3.31 15.94
N TRP A 166 19.38 -4.03 14.96
CA TRP A 166 18.88 -5.36 14.59
C TRP A 166 19.19 -6.40 15.67
N SER A 167 20.41 -6.39 16.21
CA SER A 167 20.80 -7.29 17.30
C SER A 167 19.96 -7.06 18.56
N THR A 168 19.70 -5.78 18.92
CA THR A 168 18.86 -5.44 20.08
C THR A 168 17.41 -5.86 19.87
N LEU A 169 16.83 -5.60 18.70
CA LEU A 169 15.45 -6.05 18.41
C LEU A 169 15.32 -7.57 18.50
N ARG A 170 16.31 -8.30 17.98
CA ARG A 170 16.33 -9.77 18.06
C ARG A 170 16.37 -10.29 19.49
N THR A 171 17.17 -9.66 20.36
CA THR A 171 17.36 -10.12 21.74
C THR A 171 16.30 -9.62 22.71
N CYS A 172 15.84 -8.37 22.53
CA CYS A 172 14.94 -7.70 23.49
C CYS A 172 13.45 -7.78 23.09
N CYS A 173 13.12 -8.19 21.86
CA CYS A 173 11.73 -8.30 21.39
C CYS A 173 11.41 -9.75 21.00
N PRO A 174 11.12 -10.65 21.96
CA PRO A 174 10.98 -12.09 21.71
C PRO A 174 9.78 -12.46 20.84
N GLU A 175 8.76 -11.60 20.76
CA GLU A 175 7.59 -11.82 19.89
C GLU A 175 7.81 -11.35 18.45
N LEU A 176 8.99 -10.78 18.12
CA LEU A 176 9.25 -10.22 16.80
C LEU A 176 9.36 -11.33 15.75
N ARG A 177 8.39 -11.37 14.83
CA ARG A 177 8.27 -12.36 13.76
C ARG A 177 8.31 -11.78 12.37
N SER A 178 8.23 -10.46 12.23
CA SER A 178 8.26 -9.79 10.94
C SER A 178 9.23 -8.63 10.99
N VAL A 179 10.23 -8.64 10.12
CA VAL A 179 11.24 -7.59 10.05
C VAL A 179 11.42 -7.11 8.62
N GLY A 180 11.84 -5.86 8.46
CA GLY A 180 12.19 -5.37 7.15
C GLY A 180 12.89 -4.02 7.18
N SER A 181 13.57 -3.74 6.07
CA SER A 181 14.33 -2.51 5.89
C SER A 181 14.25 -1.96 4.48
N ASN A 182 14.31 -0.64 4.37
CA ASN A 182 14.76 0.02 3.15
C ASN A 182 16.29 0.10 3.17
N VAL A 183 16.90 -0.29 2.06
CA VAL A 183 18.37 -0.34 1.95
C VAL A 183 18.96 1.00 1.51
N GLY A 184 18.17 1.81 0.78
CA GLY A 184 18.67 3.05 0.19
C GLY A 184 19.69 2.82 -0.93
N PRO A 185 20.58 3.81 -1.20
CA PRO A 185 21.56 3.73 -2.29
C PRO A 185 22.81 2.90 -1.94
N LYS A 186 23.11 2.67 -0.67
CA LYS A 186 24.32 1.97 -0.24
C LYS A 186 24.23 0.46 -0.44
N SER A 187 25.42 -0.16 -0.56
CA SER A 187 25.56 -1.62 -0.63
C SER A 187 25.05 -2.30 0.63
N ILE A 188 24.45 -3.46 0.44
CA ILE A 188 23.98 -4.29 1.56
C ILE A 188 25.19 -4.97 2.19
N LYS A 189 25.38 -4.77 3.51
CA LYS A 189 26.42 -5.47 4.26
C LYS A 189 26.04 -6.96 4.40
N PRO A 190 26.86 -7.90 3.87
CA PRO A 190 26.51 -9.33 3.92
C PRO A 190 26.39 -9.86 5.36
N ASP A 191 27.17 -9.35 6.28
CA ASP A 191 27.25 -9.74 7.69
C ASP A 191 26.26 -8.99 8.59
N SER A 192 25.35 -8.19 8.01
CA SER A 192 24.37 -7.43 8.79
C SER A 192 23.56 -8.31 9.74
N GLN A 193 23.37 -7.84 10.96
CA GLN A 193 22.55 -8.48 11.99
C GLN A 193 21.08 -8.61 11.56
N LEU A 194 20.62 -7.87 10.55
CA LEU A 194 19.30 -8.04 9.93
C LEU A 194 19.13 -9.46 9.37
N PHE A 195 20.20 -10.08 8.88
CA PHE A 195 20.15 -11.43 8.30
C PHE A 195 20.41 -12.55 9.32
N ARG A 196 20.41 -12.22 10.62
CA ARG A 196 20.61 -13.19 11.69
C ARG A 196 19.33 -13.54 12.47
N PHE A 197 18.19 -13.07 12.01
CA PHE A 197 16.89 -13.49 12.57
C PHE A 197 16.58 -14.95 12.21
N ASP A 198 15.77 -15.58 13.08
CA ASP A 198 15.30 -16.94 12.92
C ASP A 198 13.77 -16.97 13.02
N ASP A 199 13.16 -17.98 12.42
CA ASP A 199 11.72 -18.29 12.49
C ASP A 199 10.81 -17.08 12.15
N LEU A 200 11.19 -16.33 11.11
CA LEU A 200 10.40 -15.20 10.64
C LEU A 200 9.11 -15.67 9.97
N ALA A 201 8.01 -14.97 10.29
CA ALA A 201 6.75 -15.04 9.56
C ALA A 201 6.66 -14.00 8.43
N GLY A 202 7.39 -12.89 8.54
CA GLY A 202 7.42 -11.86 7.53
C GLY A 202 8.80 -11.26 7.31
N PHE A 203 9.16 -11.07 6.05
CA PHE A 203 10.39 -10.35 5.68
C PHE A 203 10.14 -9.37 4.56
N THR A 204 10.69 -8.16 4.71
CA THR A 204 10.57 -7.11 3.69
C THR A 204 11.92 -6.44 3.46
N LEU A 205 12.40 -6.46 2.22
CA LEU A 205 13.57 -5.72 1.78
C LEU A 205 13.20 -4.83 0.62
N THR A 206 13.42 -3.51 0.75
CA THR A 206 13.11 -2.56 -0.32
C THR A 206 14.32 -1.71 -0.64
N ALA A 207 14.50 -1.34 -1.91
CA ALA A 207 15.44 -0.32 -2.31
C ALA A 207 14.69 0.84 -2.94
N LYS A 208 14.55 1.91 -2.18
CA LYS A 208 13.94 3.16 -2.65
C LYS A 208 15.04 4.18 -2.85
N THR A 209 15.22 4.63 -4.08
CA THR A 209 16.10 5.76 -4.38
C THR A 209 15.35 7.08 -4.24
N LEU A 210 16.04 8.08 -3.71
CA LEU A 210 15.52 9.44 -3.68
C LEU A 210 15.65 10.06 -5.07
N PRO A 211 14.69 10.90 -5.51
CA PRO A 211 14.70 11.48 -6.86
C PRO A 211 15.95 12.31 -7.21
N ASP A 212 16.64 12.84 -6.20
CA ASP A 212 17.80 13.73 -6.38
C ASP A 212 19.13 12.97 -6.47
N GLU A 213 19.13 11.63 -6.30
CA GLU A 213 20.33 10.78 -6.30
C GLU A 213 20.56 10.05 -7.63
N TRP A 214 19.94 10.53 -8.71
CA TRP A 214 20.01 9.91 -10.04
C TRP A 214 21.40 9.90 -10.65
N ASP A 215 22.32 10.75 -10.16
CA ASP A 215 23.64 10.94 -10.73
C ASP A 215 24.75 10.09 -10.09
N THR A 216 24.44 9.33 -9.05
CA THR A 216 25.45 8.43 -8.48
C THR A 216 25.54 7.18 -9.34
N PHE A 217 26.63 7.08 -10.11
CA PHE A 217 27.07 5.86 -10.80
C PHE A 217 27.48 4.78 -9.78
N LEU A 218 26.55 4.30 -8.99
CA LEU A 218 26.81 3.12 -8.19
C LEU A 218 26.83 1.92 -9.13
N PRO A 219 27.86 1.08 -9.08
CA PRO A 219 27.85 -0.15 -9.83
C PRO A 219 26.60 -0.96 -9.45
N PRO A 220 25.95 -1.62 -10.39
CA PRO A 220 24.85 -2.50 -10.08
C PRO A 220 25.36 -3.58 -9.13
N GLU A 221 24.78 -3.66 -7.93
CA GLU A 221 24.93 -4.85 -7.10
C GLU A 221 23.95 -5.89 -7.62
N PRO A 222 24.40 -6.91 -8.35
CA PRO A 222 23.49 -7.85 -8.96
C PRO A 222 22.96 -8.87 -7.96
N GLU A 223 23.67 -9.12 -6.86
CA GLU A 223 23.36 -10.25 -6.00
C GLU A 223 23.02 -9.82 -4.56
N LEU A 224 21.96 -10.39 -4.07
CA LEU A 224 21.60 -10.30 -2.65
C LEU A 224 22.52 -11.22 -1.84
N PRO A 225 22.92 -10.82 -0.62
CA PRO A 225 23.85 -11.61 0.20
C PRO A 225 23.38 -13.04 0.45
N ASP A 226 24.31 -13.98 0.49
CA ASP A 226 24.03 -15.40 0.80
C ASP A 226 23.35 -15.54 2.16
N GLN A 227 23.78 -14.76 3.14
CA GLN A 227 23.22 -14.76 4.50
C GLN A 227 21.74 -14.41 4.53
N LEU A 228 21.26 -13.55 3.62
CA LEU A 228 19.83 -13.29 3.44
C LEU A 228 19.08 -14.57 3.05
N TRP A 229 19.62 -15.29 2.06
CA TRP A 229 18.98 -16.51 1.57
C TRP A 229 19.03 -17.63 2.59
N ASP A 230 20.12 -17.77 3.33
CA ASP A 230 20.24 -18.73 4.43
C ASP A 230 19.22 -18.43 5.54
N MET A 231 19.03 -17.16 5.88
CA MET A 231 17.98 -16.73 6.81
C MET A 231 16.59 -17.11 6.32
N LEU A 232 16.29 -16.81 5.06
CA LEU A 232 14.94 -17.03 4.50
C LEU A 232 14.66 -18.50 4.25
N ILE A 233 15.61 -19.22 3.62
CA ILE A 233 15.38 -20.58 3.14
C ILE A 233 15.58 -21.62 4.26
N GLU A 234 16.64 -21.47 5.07
CA GLU A 234 16.99 -22.48 6.05
C GLU A 234 16.38 -22.21 7.43
N ARG A 235 16.38 -20.94 7.87
CA ARG A 235 16.01 -20.59 9.24
C ARG A 235 14.59 -20.05 9.41
N SER A 236 13.89 -19.68 8.30
CA SER A 236 12.53 -19.11 8.35
C SER A 236 11.51 -19.97 7.60
N LYS A 237 11.37 -21.23 8.01
CA LYS A 237 10.46 -22.21 7.35
C LYS A 237 8.97 -21.84 7.45
N ARG A 238 8.59 -20.98 8.39
CA ARG A 238 7.20 -20.53 8.62
C ARG A 238 6.89 -19.19 7.96
N LEU A 239 7.66 -18.81 6.95
CA LEU A 239 7.47 -17.54 6.27
C LEU A 239 6.07 -17.47 5.62
N GLU A 240 5.30 -16.47 6.01
CA GLU A 240 3.95 -16.17 5.49
C GLU A 240 3.99 -15.01 4.48
N GLN A 241 4.96 -14.10 4.64
CA GLN A 241 5.07 -12.88 3.82
C GLN A 241 6.51 -12.66 3.40
N LEU A 242 6.75 -12.58 2.11
CA LEU A 242 8.04 -12.23 1.52
C LEU A 242 7.87 -11.07 0.54
N ARG A 243 8.56 -9.97 0.84
CA ARG A 243 8.65 -8.83 -0.08
C ARG A 243 10.10 -8.49 -0.34
N ILE A 244 10.49 -8.55 -1.61
CA ILE A 244 11.77 -8.05 -2.13
C ILE A 244 11.44 -7.12 -3.28
N ASP A 245 11.63 -5.82 -3.09
CA ASP A 245 11.14 -4.82 -4.04
C ASP A 245 12.18 -3.72 -4.27
N VAL A 246 12.53 -3.53 -5.51
CA VAL A 246 13.34 -2.40 -5.97
C VAL A 246 12.41 -1.39 -6.61
N SER A 247 12.47 -0.14 -6.18
CA SER A 247 11.67 0.92 -6.79
C SER A 247 11.97 1.03 -8.29
N GLN A 248 10.93 1.16 -9.12
CA GLN A 248 11.04 1.36 -10.58
C GLN A 248 11.97 2.53 -10.99
N ARG A 249 12.26 3.42 -10.07
CA ARG A 249 13.18 4.54 -10.26
C ARG A 249 14.61 4.22 -9.89
N SER A 250 14.86 3.06 -9.30
CA SER A 250 16.21 2.59 -9.00
C SER A 250 16.82 1.96 -10.24
N ARG A 251 18.11 2.24 -10.51
CA ARG A 251 18.87 1.50 -11.52
C ARG A 251 19.30 0.12 -11.03
N ARG A 252 19.06 -0.19 -9.77
CA ARG A 252 19.36 -1.50 -9.20
C ARG A 252 18.37 -2.54 -9.69
N VAL A 253 18.84 -3.71 -9.97
CA VAL A 253 18.02 -4.88 -10.27
C VAL A 253 18.61 -6.03 -9.47
N TRP A 254 17.96 -6.40 -8.38
CA TRP A 254 18.42 -7.53 -7.57
C TRP A 254 18.13 -8.87 -8.25
N ASP A 255 19.12 -9.75 -8.16
CA ASP A 255 18.94 -11.14 -8.57
C ASP A 255 18.20 -11.91 -7.46
N THR A 256 17.02 -12.40 -7.80
CA THR A 256 16.16 -13.15 -6.89
C THR A 256 16.00 -14.62 -7.28
N ARG A 257 16.89 -15.16 -8.16
CA ARG A 257 16.80 -16.57 -8.60
C ARG A 257 16.73 -17.57 -7.47
N ARG A 258 17.40 -17.31 -6.35
CA ARG A 258 17.42 -18.21 -5.20
C ARG A 258 16.04 -18.36 -4.52
N VAL A 259 15.09 -17.49 -4.76
CA VAL A 259 13.72 -17.60 -4.22
C VAL A 259 13.07 -18.93 -4.58
N VAL A 260 13.36 -19.49 -5.76
CA VAL A 260 12.79 -20.76 -6.22
C VAL A 260 13.24 -21.97 -5.40
N GLN A 261 14.30 -21.83 -4.60
CA GLN A 261 14.78 -22.87 -3.68
C GLN A 261 13.99 -22.89 -2.39
N GLY A 262 13.31 -21.79 -2.05
CA GLY A 262 12.49 -21.67 -0.86
C GLY A 262 11.32 -22.66 -0.84
N ARG A 263 10.97 -23.16 0.35
CA ARG A 263 9.81 -24.01 0.59
C ARG A 263 9.14 -23.52 1.86
N TRP A 264 8.12 -22.67 1.67
CA TRP A 264 7.37 -22.01 2.75
C TRP A 264 5.90 -22.40 2.68
N PRO A 265 5.49 -23.50 3.32
CA PRO A 265 4.12 -24.03 3.18
C PRO A 265 3.04 -23.05 3.64
N GLN A 266 3.40 -22.05 4.44
CA GLN A 266 2.47 -21.03 4.96
C GLN A 266 2.54 -19.71 4.17
N LEU A 267 3.29 -19.63 3.06
CA LEU A 267 3.47 -18.40 2.30
C LEU A 267 2.14 -17.96 1.67
N ARG A 268 1.66 -16.79 2.10
CA ARG A 268 0.39 -16.17 1.65
C ARG A 268 0.60 -14.91 0.80
N ASP A 269 1.71 -14.22 1.02
CA ASP A 269 2.01 -12.96 0.35
C ASP A 269 3.42 -13.00 -0.24
N LEU A 270 3.50 -12.97 -1.55
CA LEU A 270 4.76 -12.89 -2.29
C LEU A 270 4.77 -11.62 -3.15
N GLU A 271 5.71 -10.73 -2.86
CA GLU A 271 5.95 -9.54 -3.65
C GLU A 271 7.41 -9.54 -4.12
N LEU A 272 7.59 -9.72 -5.42
CA LEU A 272 8.85 -9.51 -6.12
C LEU A 272 8.68 -8.28 -6.99
N GLY A 273 9.30 -7.16 -6.60
CA GLY A 273 9.27 -5.90 -7.35
C GLY A 273 10.20 -5.93 -8.56
N ASP A 274 10.84 -4.84 -8.90
CA ASP A 274 11.72 -4.74 -10.08
C ASP A 274 13.02 -5.56 -9.91
N CYS A 275 12.87 -6.87 -9.75
CA CYS A 275 13.92 -7.85 -9.55
C CYS A 275 14.16 -8.68 -10.82
N SER A 276 15.35 -9.24 -10.95
CA SER A 276 15.70 -10.17 -12.03
C SER A 276 15.63 -11.61 -11.57
N MET A 277 15.15 -12.48 -12.45
CA MET A 277 15.27 -13.94 -12.32
C MET A 277 16.29 -14.51 -13.31
N ALA A 278 16.85 -13.67 -14.21
CA ALA A 278 17.87 -14.06 -15.16
C ALA A 278 19.24 -13.61 -14.61
N GLY A 279 20.07 -14.57 -14.22
CA GLY A 279 21.45 -14.27 -13.85
C GLY A 279 22.32 -13.91 -15.05
N ASN A 280 23.50 -13.42 -14.77
CA ASN A 280 24.50 -13.12 -15.80
C ASN A 280 24.77 -14.36 -16.66
N GLY A 281 24.33 -14.32 -17.93
CA GLY A 281 24.54 -15.43 -18.90
C GLY A 281 23.51 -16.57 -18.85
N SER A 282 22.55 -16.57 -17.93
CA SER A 282 21.48 -17.58 -17.90
C SER A 282 20.34 -17.19 -18.85
N SER A 283 19.89 -18.14 -19.66
CA SER A 283 18.71 -17.93 -20.48
C SER A 283 17.48 -17.80 -19.60
N ARG A 284 16.66 -16.77 -19.84
CA ARG A 284 15.37 -16.54 -19.22
C ARG A 284 14.47 -17.80 -19.23
N ILE A 285 14.50 -18.55 -20.32
CA ILE A 285 13.72 -19.79 -20.51
C ILE A 285 14.10 -20.83 -19.45
N GLN A 286 15.36 -20.87 -19.00
CA GLN A 286 15.82 -21.81 -17.98
C GLN A 286 15.16 -21.58 -16.61
N MET A 287 14.72 -20.38 -16.31
CA MET A 287 14.09 -20.05 -15.01
C MET A 287 12.57 -20.17 -15.02
N GLU A 288 11.92 -20.23 -16.18
CA GLU A 288 10.46 -20.35 -16.25
C GLU A 288 9.95 -21.60 -15.53
N THR A 289 10.49 -22.75 -15.82
CA THR A 289 10.06 -24.01 -15.19
C THR A 289 10.32 -24.07 -13.68
N PRO A 290 11.51 -23.73 -13.15
CA PRO A 290 11.74 -23.65 -11.71
C PRO A 290 10.79 -22.69 -11.00
N PHE A 291 10.52 -21.53 -11.57
CA PHE A 291 9.61 -20.55 -10.99
C PHE A 291 8.16 -21.05 -10.97
N MET A 292 7.69 -21.70 -12.03
CA MET A 292 6.35 -22.32 -12.07
C MET A 292 6.22 -23.43 -11.02
N ARG A 293 7.24 -24.28 -10.85
CA ARG A 293 7.28 -25.30 -9.81
C ARG A 293 7.26 -24.68 -8.42
N PHE A 294 8.00 -23.59 -8.23
CA PHE A 294 7.98 -22.84 -6.99
C PHE A 294 6.58 -22.33 -6.68
N LEU A 295 5.90 -21.66 -7.60
CA LEU A 295 4.53 -21.17 -7.38
C LEU A 295 3.56 -22.32 -7.10
N ALA A 296 3.65 -23.42 -7.83
CA ALA A 296 2.80 -24.59 -7.63
C ALA A 296 3.01 -25.26 -6.26
N ALA A 297 4.21 -25.12 -5.67
CA ALA A 297 4.53 -25.63 -4.34
C ALA A 297 4.00 -24.77 -3.18
N HIS A 298 3.37 -23.59 -3.48
CA HIS A 298 2.86 -22.67 -2.46
C HIS A 298 1.34 -22.46 -2.61
N PRO A 299 0.49 -23.46 -2.31
CA PRO A 299 -0.96 -23.40 -2.53
C PRO A 299 -1.68 -22.39 -1.63
N GLU A 300 -1.06 -21.98 -0.52
CA GLU A 300 -1.63 -20.98 0.41
C GLU A 300 -1.47 -19.54 -0.06
N LEU A 301 -0.82 -19.28 -1.21
CA LEU A 301 -0.68 -17.94 -1.76
C LEU A 301 -2.03 -17.28 -2.01
N GLU A 302 -2.26 -16.17 -1.31
CA GLU A 302 -3.43 -15.30 -1.44
C GLU A 302 -3.11 -14.05 -2.27
N ARG A 303 -1.89 -13.53 -2.16
CA ARG A 303 -1.40 -12.33 -2.86
C ARG A 303 -0.10 -12.62 -3.59
N LEU A 304 -0.09 -12.27 -4.87
CA LEU A 304 1.09 -12.44 -5.74
C LEU A 304 1.34 -11.16 -6.51
N ARG A 305 2.51 -10.54 -6.29
CA ARG A 305 2.98 -9.38 -7.03
C ARG A 305 4.30 -9.70 -7.72
N LEU A 306 4.31 -9.51 -9.02
CA LEU A 306 5.43 -9.85 -9.88
C LEU A 306 5.92 -8.64 -10.65
N PRO A 307 7.23 -8.57 -10.95
CA PRO A 307 7.80 -7.48 -11.71
C PRO A 307 7.34 -7.52 -13.18
N SER A 308 7.51 -6.39 -13.82
CA SER A 308 7.24 -6.21 -15.25
C SER A 308 8.49 -6.27 -16.12
N LEU A 309 9.64 -6.55 -15.53
CA LEU A 309 10.93 -6.50 -16.23
C LEU A 309 11.07 -7.59 -17.29
N SER A 310 11.85 -7.29 -18.32
CA SER A 310 12.17 -8.25 -19.39
C SER A 310 12.98 -9.47 -18.92
N SER A 311 13.65 -9.34 -17.79
CA SER A 311 14.40 -10.41 -17.12
C SER A 311 13.53 -11.37 -16.30
N PHE A 312 12.23 -11.14 -16.23
CA PHE A 312 11.27 -12.00 -15.53
C PHE A 312 10.51 -12.89 -16.55
N PRO A 313 9.99 -14.07 -16.18
CA PRO A 313 9.20 -14.92 -17.06
C PRO A 313 8.07 -14.16 -17.77
N ARG A 314 7.94 -14.32 -19.10
CA ARG A 314 6.93 -13.58 -19.90
C ARG A 314 5.51 -14.05 -19.63
N ALA A 315 5.36 -15.35 -19.44
CA ALA A 315 4.08 -15.97 -19.21
C ALA A 315 4.15 -16.85 -17.97
N ILE A 316 3.05 -16.91 -17.24
CA ILE A 316 2.86 -17.83 -16.13
C ILE A 316 1.85 -18.84 -16.61
N ILE A 317 2.28 -20.09 -16.75
CA ILE A 317 1.38 -21.20 -17.15
C ILE A 317 1.42 -22.22 -16.01
N LEU A 318 0.39 -22.24 -15.21
CA LEU A 318 0.28 -23.12 -14.05
C LEU A 318 -0.82 -24.17 -14.24
N PRO A 319 -0.67 -25.36 -13.65
CA PRO A 319 -1.76 -26.33 -13.56
C PRO A 319 -3.02 -25.73 -12.91
N HIS A 320 -4.20 -26.17 -13.31
CA HIS A 320 -5.47 -25.64 -12.80
C HIS A 320 -5.66 -25.72 -11.29
N ALA A 321 -5.08 -26.74 -10.64
CA ALA A 321 -5.13 -26.92 -9.20
C ALA A 321 -4.13 -26.02 -8.42
N SER A 322 -3.23 -25.34 -9.12
CA SER A 322 -2.25 -24.45 -8.48
C SER A 322 -2.91 -23.18 -7.95
N LEU A 323 -2.38 -22.62 -6.87
CA LEU A 323 -2.80 -21.35 -6.26
C LEU A 323 -4.32 -21.26 -6.00
N PRO A 324 -4.94 -22.21 -5.29
CA PRO A 324 -6.38 -22.24 -5.07
C PRO A 324 -6.90 -21.04 -4.25
N ASN A 325 -6.01 -20.42 -3.46
CA ASN A 325 -6.35 -19.32 -2.55
C ASN A 325 -6.03 -17.93 -3.12
N LEU A 326 -5.49 -17.84 -4.35
CA LEU A 326 -5.11 -16.56 -4.96
C LEU A 326 -6.31 -15.64 -5.14
N ARG A 327 -6.25 -14.46 -4.50
CA ARG A 327 -7.29 -13.44 -4.52
C ARG A 327 -6.80 -12.10 -5.08
N GLU A 328 -5.51 -11.82 -4.94
CA GLU A 328 -4.90 -10.58 -5.38
C GLU A 328 -3.72 -10.87 -6.29
N PHE A 329 -3.75 -10.28 -7.47
CA PHE A 329 -2.65 -10.39 -8.43
C PHE A 329 -2.22 -9.02 -8.93
N SER A 330 -0.91 -8.80 -8.98
CA SER A 330 -0.28 -7.64 -9.62
C SER A 330 0.86 -8.11 -10.51
N GLY A 331 0.91 -7.63 -11.74
CA GLY A 331 1.95 -8.03 -12.69
C GLY A 331 1.71 -7.52 -14.10
N ASN A 332 2.32 -8.20 -15.07
CA ASN A 332 2.14 -7.89 -16.48
C ASN A 332 0.85 -8.52 -17.01
N ALA A 333 0.27 -7.89 -18.03
CA ALA A 333 -0.92 -8.42 -18.74
C ALA A 333 -0.70 -9.83 -19.34
N ALA A 334 0.52 -10.16 -19.76
CA ALA A 334 0.83 -11.49 -20.28
C ALA A 334 0.74 -12.60 -19.21
N HIS A 335 0.92 -12.25 -17.93
CA HIS A 335 0.87 -13.22 -16.84
C HIS A 335 -0.55 -13.71 -16.54
N ILE A 336 -1.58 -12.85 -16.74
CA ILE A 336 -2.94 -13.17 -16.31
C ILE A 336 -3.57 -14.30 -17.12
N LYS A 337 -3.20 -14.46 -18.39
CA LYS A 337 -3.78 -15.47 -19.29
C LYS A 337 -3.57 -16.91 -18.80
N GLY A 338 -2.46 -17.15 -18.12
CA GLY A 338 -2.08 -18.49 -17.65
C GLY A 338 -2.29 -18.70 -16.14
N LEU A 339 -2.90 -17.73 -15.45
CA LEU A 339 -3.22 -17.89 -14.03
C LEU A 339 -4.38 -18.88 -13.85
N PRO A 340 -4.24 -19.82 -12.90
CA PRO A 340 -5.36 -20.68 -12.52
C PRO A 340 -6.39 -19.90 -11.69
N ASN A 341 -7.59 -20.45 -11.56
CA ASN A 341 -8.63 -19.94 -10.66
C ASN A 341 -9.06 -18.48 -10.86
N LEU A 342 -9.04 -17.97 -12.11
CA LEU A 342 -9.46 -16.61 -12.46
C LEU A 342 -10.77 -16.15 -11.79
N PRO A 343 -11.81 -17.00 -11.64
CA PRO A 343 -13.07 -16.59 -10.99
C PRO A 343 -12.94 -16.16 -9.52
N ARG A 344 -11.85 -16.53 -8.83
CA ARG A 344 -11.60 -16.19 -7.41
C ARG A 344 -10.84 -14.89 -7.19
N ILE A 345 -10.22 -14.35 -8.24
CA ILE A 345 -9.44 -13.11 -8.15
C ILE A 345 -10.38 -11.94 -7.87
N LYS A 346 -10.10 -11.22 -6.78
CA LYS A 346 -10.86 -10.06 -6.31
C LYS A 346 -10.18 -8.75 -6.67
N THR A 347 -8.84 -8.74 -6.65
CA THR A 347 -8.03 -7.55 -6.93
C THR A 347 -7.03 -7.85 -8.02
N LEU A 348 -7.04 -7.01 -9.06
CA LEU A 348 -6.10 -7.10 -10.18
C LEU A 348 -5.41 -5.76 -10.39
N SER A 349 -4.06 -5.78 -10.50
CA SER A 349 -3.28 -4.59 -10.82
C SER A 349 -2.38 -4.83 -12.02
N LEU A 350 -2.55 -4.03 -13.07
CA LEU A 350 -1.81 -4.05 -14.33
C LEU A 350 -1.24 -2.65 -14.63
N THR A 351 -0.54 -2.07 -13.64
CA THR A 351 -0.05 -0.69 -13.70
C THR A 351 1.43 -0.57 -14.00
N HIS A 352 2.12 -1.68 -14.17
CA HIS A 352 3.57 -1.67 -14.41
C HIS A 352 3.95 -1.15 -15.82
N GLN A 353 3.10 -1.42 -16.79
CA GLN A 353 3.28 -0.97 -18.18
C GLN A 353 1.96 -0.50 -18.76
N PRO A 354 2.00 0.57 -19.59
CA PRO A 354 0.80 1.00 -20.29
C PRO A 354 0.36 -0.05 -21.31
N LEU A 355 -0.92 -0.39 -21.32
CA LEU A 355 -1.51 -1.34 -22.23
C LEU A 355 -2.01 -0.63 -23.50
N SER A 356 -1.55 -1.06 -24.65
CA SER A 356 -2.13 -0.64 -25.92
C SER A 356 -3.56 -1.20 -26.09
N GLU A 357 -4.34 -0.63 -27.01
CA GLU A 357 -5.69 -1.08 -27.30
C GLU A 357 -5.77 -2.57 -27.67
N LYS A 358 -4.81 -3.05 -28.48
CA LYS A 358 -4.71 -4.48 -28.85
C LYS A 358 -4.52 -5.37 -27.62
N MET A 359 -3.62 -4.97 -26.72
CA MET A 359 -3.40 -5.70 -25.48
C MET A 359 -4.61 -5.65 -24.55
N LEU A 360 -5.27 -4.51 -24.47
CA LEU A 360 -6.49 -4.35 -23.67
C LEU A 360 -7.60 -5.29 -24.15
N SER A 361 -7.80 -5.46 -25.46
CA SER A 361 -8.78 -6.40 -26.01
C SER A 361 -8.54 -7.84 -25.52
N VAL A 362 -7.28 -8.29 -25.50
CA VAL A 362 -6.90 -9.61 -24.95
C VAL A 362 -7.17 -9.67 -23.44
N VAL A 363 -6.82 -8.62 -22.71
CA VAL A 363 -7.04 -8.52 -21.25
C VAL A 363 -8.55 -8.57 -20.96
N CYS A 364 -9.37 -7.81 -21.68
CA CYS A 364 -10.83 -7.82 -21.53
C CYS A 364 -11.44 -9.22 -21.73
N GLY A 365 -10.91 -9.99 -22.69
CA GLY A 365 -11.28 -11.40 -22.85
C GLY A 365 -11.06 -12.24 -21.59
N THR A 366 -9.95 -12.01 -20.90
CA THR A 366 -9.62 -12.71 -19.63
C THR A 366 -10.44 -12.17 -18.45
N LEU A 367 -10.66 -10.84 -18.37
CA LEU A 367 -11.44 -10.20 -17.31
C LEU A 367 -12.88 -10.74 -17.23
N LYS A 368 -13.49 -11.10 -18.35
CA LYS A 368 -14.84 -11.72 -18.40
C LYS A 368 -14.93 -13.02 -17.58
N HIS A 369 -13.82 -13.70 -17.36
CA HIS A 369 -13.75 -14.92 -16.56
C HIS A 369 -13.51 -14.65 -15.07
N MET A 370 -13.17 -13.42 -14.68
CA MET A 370 -12.91 -13.01 -13.30
C MET A 370 -14.19 -12.56 -12.59
N LYS A 371 -15.09 -13.50 -12.29
CA LYS A 371 -16.43 -13.21 -11.76
C LYS A 371 -16.45 -12.52 -10.39
N SER A 372 -15.40 -12.69 -9.58
CA SER A 372 -15.26 -12.09 -8.24
C SER A 372 -14.48 -10.78 -8.24
N LEU A 373 -14.08 -10.25 -9.41
CA LEU A 373 -13.27 -9.04 -9.51
C LEU A 373 -14.05 -7.82 -9.02
N THR A 374 -13.58 -7.23 -7.93
CA THR A 374 -14.14 -6.02 -7.32
C THR A 374 -13.22 -4.82 -7.39
N SER A 375 -11.91 -5.04 -7.57
CA SER A 375 -10.90 -3.98 -7.64
C SER A 375 -9.98 -4.18 -8.84
N LEU A 376 -9.88 -3.15 -9.68
CA LEU A 376 -9.03 -3.14 -10.88
C LEU A 376 -8.18 -1.88 -10.88
N SER A 377 -6.85 -2.07 -11.02
CA SER A 377 -5.90 -1.00 -11.32
C SER A 377 -5.26 -1.27 -12.67
N ILE A 378 -5.38 -0.32 -13.60
CA ILE A 378 -4.93 -0.51 -15.00
C ILE A 378 -4.36 0.79 -15.56
N TRP A 379 -3.29 0.67 -16.37
CA TRP A 379 -2.70 1.78 -17.08
C TRP A 379 -2.85 1.57 -18.59
N LEU A 380 -3.53 2.50 -19.27
CA LEU A 380 -3.81 2.46 -20.69
C LEU A 380 -2.94 3.48 -21.45
N HIS A 381 -2.49 3.06 -22.62
CA HIS A 381 -1.93 3.91 -23.64
C HIS A 381 -2.98 4.08 -24.74
N LEU A 382 -3.50 5.30 -24.88
CA LEU A 382 -4.58 5.61 -25.82
C LEU A 382 -4.04 6.45 -26.98
N ASP A 383 -4.14 5.93 -28.18
CA ASP A 383 -3.80 6.68 -29.37
C ASP A 383 -4.87 7.74 -29.69
N ALA A 384 -4.46 8.87 -30.28
CA ALA A 384 -5.38 9.94 -30.64
C ALA A 384 -6.47 9.53 -31.64
N GLN A 385 -6.23 8.45 -32.41
CA GLN A 385 -7.17 7.93 -33.41
C GLN A 385 -8.09 6.83 -32.86
N SER A 386 -7.89 6.40 -31.61
CA SER A 386 -8.70 5.35 -30.99
C SER A 386 -10.11 5.85 -30.66
N ASP A 387 -11.12 4.97 -30.81
CA ASP A 387 -12.44 5.20 -30.23
C ASP A 387 -12.40 4.98 -28.72
N HIS A 388 -12.07 6.02 -27.99
CA HIS A 388 -11.92 5.99 -26.53
C HIS A 388 -13.20 5.53 -25.82
N TYR A 389 -14.38 5.89 -26.37
CA TYR A 389 -15.66 5.43 -25.83
C TYR A 389 -15.77 3.89 -25.91
N ALA A 390 -15.47 3.32 -27.08
CA ALA A 390 -15.52 1.87 -27.26
C ALA A 390 -14.50 1.14 -26.37
N VAL A 391 -13.29 1.71 -26.21
CA VAL A 391 -12.25 1.20 -25.33
C VAL A 391 -12.72 1.13 -23.88
N PHE A 392 -13.23 2.24 -23.33
CA PHE A 392 -13.75 2.29 -21.96
C PHE A 392 -14.98 1.41 -21.78
N ARG A 393 -15.87 1.38 -22.77
CA ARG A 393 -17.06 0.56 -22.74
C ARG A 393 -16.73 -0.93 -22.67
N ASN A 394 -15.80 -1.40 -23.50
CA ASN A 394 -15.34 -2.80 -23.49
C ASN A 394 -14.71 -3.18 -22.15
N LEU A 395 -13.89 -2.30 -21.58
CA LEU A 395 -13.28 -2.52 -20.25
C LEU A 395 -14.36 -2.68 -19.17
N LEU A 396 -15.31 -1.73 -19.08
CA LEU A 396 -16.34 -1.74 -18.06
C LEU A 396 -17.30 -2.91 -18.20
N ASP A 397 -17.71 -3.25 -19.42
CA ASP A 397 -18.60 -4.40 -19.68
C ASP A 397 -17.93 -5.75 -19.38
N SER A 398 -16.57 -5.79 -19.40
CA SER A 398 -15.81 -6.98 -19.03
C SER A 398 -15.71 -7.20 -17.52
N CYS A 399 -16.05 -6.19 -16.68
CA CYS A 399 -15.84 -6.20 -15.22
C CYS A 399 -17.13 -5.83 -14.48
N ARG A 400 -18.21 -6.57 -14.65
CA ARG A 400 -19.57 -6.22 -14.13
C ARG A 400 -19.66 -6.07 -12.61
N GLY A 401 -18.81 -6.76 -11.84
CA GLY A 401 -18.77 -6.71 -10.38
C GLY A 401 -17.83 -5.66 -9.80
N LEU A 402 -17.27 -4.79 -10.65
CA LEU A 402 -16.24 -3.84 -10.23
C LEU A 402 -16.82 -2.73 -9.33
N THR A 403 -16.21 -2.55 -8.16
CA THR A 403 -16.57 -1.49 -7.19
C THR A 403 -15.45 -0.46 -7.02
N HIS A 404 -14.20 -0.84 -7.34
CA HIS A 404 -13.03 0.01 -7.21
C HIS A 404 -12.26 0.01 -8.53
N LEU A 405 -12.12 1.18 -9.13
CA LEU A 405 -11.34 1.37 -10.36
C LEU A 405 -10.24 2.40 -10.14
N ASP A 406 -9.01 2.00 -10.42
CA ASP A 406 -7.85 2.89 -10.55
C ASP A 406 -7.38 2.85 -12.01
N LEU A 407 -7.69 3.90 -12.77
CA LEU A 407 -7.43 3.98 -14.18
C LEU A 407 -6.42 5.10 -14.46
N ALA A 408 -5.27 4.73 -15.03
CA ALA A 408 -4.31 5.68 -15.56
C ALA A 408 -4.36 5.64 -17.10
N CYS A 409 -4.26 6.81 -17.73
CA CYS A 409 -4.18 6.95 -19.18
C CYS A 409 -2.99 7.84 -19.56
N SER A 410 -2.25 7.46 -20.59
CA SER A 410 -1.11 8.22 -21.14
C SER A 410 -1.27 8.46 -22.63
N GLU A 411 -0.60 9.51 -23.10
CA GLU A 411 -0.32 9.95 -24.48
C GLU A 411 -1.44 10.64 -25.25
N ALA A 412 -2.69 10.22 -25.21
CA ALA A 412 -3.75 10.97 -25.90
C ALA A 412 -4.58 11.76 -24.93
N PRO A 413 -4.99 12.98 -25.30
CA PRO A 413 -6.03 13.69 -24.56
C PRO A 413 -7.33 12.95 -24.74
N TRP A 414 -7.69 12.13 -23.74
CA TRP A 414 -9.04 11.57 -23.67
C TRP A 414 -9.96 12.53 -22.98
N GLU A 415 -11.13 12.74 -23.56
CA GLU A 415 -12.11 13.59 -22.94
C GLU A 415 -12.85 12.82 -21.85
N MET A 416 -12.99 13.44 -20.67
CA MET A 416 -13.78 12.87 -19.58
C MET A 416 -15.23 12.56 -19.98
N ILE A 417 -15.69 13.17 -21.06
CA ILE A 417 -17.02 12.94 -21.65
C ILE A 417 -17.17 11.49 -22.12
N GLU A 418 -16.17 10.95 -22.80
CA GLU A 418 -16.18 9.59 -23.33
C GLU A 418 -16.21 8.55 -22.21
N PHE A 419 -15.34 8.73 -21.18
CA PHE A 419 -15.36 7.87 -20.02
C PHE A 419 -16.70 7.94 -19.26
N THR A 420 -17.24 9.15 -19.02
CA THR A 420 -18.53 9.30 -18.34
C THR A 420 -19.68 8.74 -19.14
N SER A 421 -19.62 8.82 -20.47
CA SER A 421 -20.62 8.22 -21.36
C SER A 421 -20.55 6.69 -21.34
N ALA A 422 -19.34 6.13 -21.38
CA ALA A 422 -19.13 4.69 -21.26
C ALA A 422 -19.59 4.17 -19.88
N LEU A 423 -19.29 4.91 -18.80
CA LEU A 423 -19.72 4.57 -17.45
C LEU A 423 -21.25 4.60 -17.31
N ARG A 424 -21.93 5.61 -17.88
CA ARG A 424 -23.39 5.69 -17.88
C ARG A 424 -24.05 4.50 -18.60
N GLY A 425 -23.48 4.08 -19.71
CA GLY A 425 -23.96 2.94 -20.47
C GLY A 425 -23.65 1.59 -19.83
N SER A 426 -22.66 1.52 -18.92
CA SER A 426 -22.26 0.28 -18.27
C SER A 426 -23.19 -0.08 -17.10
N ARG A 427 -23.10 -1.35 -16.64
CA ARG A 427 -23.82 -1.83 -15.44
C ARG A 427 -22.93 -1.82 -14.19
N VAL A 428 -21.80 -1.13 -14.25
CA VAL A 428 -20.81 -1.11 -13.18
C VAL A 428 -21.19 -0.08 -12.11
N GLU A 429 -21.23 -0.50 -10.86
CA GLU A 429 -21.56 0.34 -9.70
C GLU A 429 -20.28 0.66 -8.92
N LEU A 430 -19.53 1.67 -9.36
CA LEU A 430 -18.28 2.06 -8.70
C LEU A 430 -18.55 2.76 -7.37
N VAL A 431 -17.88 2.31 -6.33
CA VAL A 431 -17.83 2.97 -5.01
C VAL A 431 -16.63 3.90 -4.93
N THR A 432 -15.48 3.49 -5.48
CA THR A 432 -14.26 4.28 -5.51
C THR A 432 -13.73 4.36 -6.94
N LEU A 433 -13.41 5.57 -7.37
CA LEU A 433 -12.82 5.84 -8.66
C LEU A 433 -11.57 6.71 -8.50
N ASN A 434 -10.44 6.21 -8.95
CA ASN A 434 -9.21 6.96 -9.11
C ASN A 434 -8.92 7.09 -10.60
N LEU A 435 -8.82 8.31 -11.10
CA LEU A 435 -8.45 8.58 -12.48
C LEU A 435 -7.13 9.36 -12.49
N THR A 436 -6.15 8.83 -13.20
CA THR A 436 -4.86 9.48 -13.42
C THR A 436 -4.70 9.76 -14.90
N ARG A 437 -4.52 11.04 -15.23
CA ARG A 437 -4.21 11.47 -16.59
C ARG A 437 -2.77 11.93 -16.65
N VAL A 438 -2.01 11.33 -17.53
CA VAL A 438 -0.65 11.75 -17.85
C VAL A 438 -0.73 12.56 -19.13
N GLU A 439 -0.59 13.86 -19.05
CA GLU A 439 -0.81 14.78 -20.17
C GLU A 439 0.40 15.67 -20.45
N ARG A 440 0.56 16.04 -21.70
CA ARG A 440 1.58 17.01 -22.16
C ARG A 440 1.03 18.45 -22.30
N SER A 441 -0.29 18.65 -22.17
CA SER A 441 -0.96 19.91 -22.45
C SER A 441 -1.28 20.72 -21.19
N ALA A 442 -1.23 22.05 -21.34
CA ALA A 442 -1.42 23.03 -20.25
C ALA A 442 -2.89 23.28 -19.82
N ASN A 443 -3.87 22.74 -20.54
CA ASN A 443 -5.28 22.98 -20.23
C ASN A 443 -5.77 22.06 -19.12
N GLU A 444 -5.81 22.58 -17.89
CA GLU A 444 -6.32 21.85 -16.73
C GLU A 444 -7.84 21.99 -16.62
N PRO A 445 -8.61 20.90 -16.66
CA PRO A 445 -10.04 20.96 -16.39
C PRO A 445 -10.33 21.29 -14.93
N ASP A 446 -11.51 21.84 -14.69
CA ASP A 446 -12.04 22.02 -13.34
C ASP A 446 -12.35 20.64 -12.72
N LEU A 447 -11.47 20.17 -11.81
CA LEU A 447 -11.60 18.87 -11.19
C LEU A 447 -12.90 18.69 -10.42
N HIS A 448 -13.46 19.77 -9.86
CA HIS A 448 -14.73 19.71 -9.14
C HIS A 448 -15.89 19.43 -10.09
N LYS A 449 -15.93 20.10 -11.25
CA LYS A 449 -16.95 19.85 -12.29
C LYS A 449 -16.88 18.41 -12.80
N VAL A 450 -15.66 17.89 -13.03
CA VAL A 450 -15.45 16.50 -13.45
C VAL A 450 -15.95 15.54 -12.38
N ALA A 451 -15.58 15.74 -11.10
CA ALA A 451 -16.02 14.89 -10.01
C ALA A 451 -17.55 14.89 -9.83
N THR A 452 -18.18 16.08 -9.95
CA THR A 452 -19.65 16.20 -9.89
C THR A 452 -20.32 15.45 -11.03
N ARG A 453 -19.81 15.55 -12.25
CA ARG A 453 -20.33 14.83 -13.42
C ARG A 453 -20.23 13.31 -13.24
N LEU A 454 -19.09 12.81 -12.75
CA LEU A 454 -18.89 11.40 -12.45
C LEU A 454 -19.86 10.90 -11.37
N ALA A 455 -20.05 11.66 -10.30
CA ALA A 455 -20.98 11.32 -9.22
C ALA A 455 -22.45 11.32 -9.68
N THR A 456 -22.81 12.23 -10.60
CA THR A 456 -24.14 12.25 -11.21
C THR A 456 -24.37 11.04 -12.11
N THR A 457 -23.34 10.62 -12.84
CA THR A 457 -23.41 9.49 -13.76
C THR A 457 -23.46 8.14 -13.02
N ASN A 458 -22.77 8.02 -11.90
CA ASN A 458 -22.73 6.78 -11.09
C ASN A 458 -23.15 7.07 -9.65
N PRO A 459 -24.42 6.81 -9.29
CA PRO A 459 -24.96 7.09 -7.95
C PRO A 459 -24.31 6.32 -6.80
N SER A 460 -23.70 5.17 -7.08
CA SER A 460 -23.00 4.35 -6.08
C SER A 460 -21.67 4.95 -5.64
N LEU A 461 -21.17 5.95 -6.37
CA LEU A 461 -19.86 6.54 -6.14
C LEU A 461 -19.80 7.30 -4.81
N ARG A 462 -18.81 6.97 -3.99
CA ARG A 462 -18.58 7.59 -2.66
C ARG A 462 -17.26 8.35 -2.60
N LYS A 463 -16.27 7.94 -3.40
CA LYS A 463 -14.94 8.55 -3.41
C LYS A 463 -14.43 8.68 -4.82
N VAL A 464 -13.97 9.90 -5.16
CA VAL A 464 -13.32 10.20 -6.44
C VAL A 464 -11.97 10.82 -6.18
N THR A 465 -10.92 10.29 -6.80
CA THR A 465 -9.59 10.88 -6.80
C THR A 465 -9.22 11.18 -8.26
N LEU A 466 -8.96 12.43 -8.55
CA LEU A 466 -8.53 12.88 -9.87
C LEU A 466 -7.08 13.33 -9.79
N ARG A 467 -6.22 12.78 -10.62
CA ARG A 467 -4.79 13.10 -10.68
C ARG A 467 -4.44 13.55 -12.09
N TYR A 468 -3.78 14.70 -12.17
CA TYR A 468 -3.14 15.16 -13.39
C TYR A 468 -1.63 15.10 -13.16
N SER A 469 -0.92 14.46 -14.07
CA SER A 469 0.52 14.38 -14.06
C SER A 469 1.02 14.99 -15.37
N PHE A 470 1.80 16.05 -15.27
CA PHE A 470 2.50 16.64 -16.43
C PHE A 470 3.94 16.17 -16.42
N THR A 471 4.38 15.66 -17.54
CA THR A 471 5.79 15.45 -17.80
C THR A 471 6.28 16.59 -18.68
N THR A 472 6.78 17.65 -18.07
CA THR A 472 7.50 18.67 -18.84
C THR A 472 8.87 18.13 -19.20
N TRP A 473 9.06 17.81 -20.47
CA TRP A 473 10.37 17.51 -21.04
C TRP A 473 11.15 18.83 -21.17
N VAL A 474 11.69 19.34 -20.10
CA VAL A 474 12.72 20.37 -20.14
C VAL A 474 14.01 19.66 -19.82
N PHE A 475 14.77 19.35 -20.89
CA PHE A 475 16.15 18.85 -20.86
C PHE A 475 16.50 18.02 -19.61
N LEU A 476 16.43 16.68 -19.74
CA LEU A 476 16.96 15.66 -18.84
C LEU A 476 16.35 15.54 -17.41
N ASP A 477 15.68 16.54 -16.91
CA ASP A 477 15.00 16.50 -15.60
C ASP A 477 13.48 16.56 -15.76
N SER A 478 12.84 15.41 -15.93
CA SER A 478 11.38 15.33 -15.88
C SER A 478 10.88 15.45 -14.45
N ILE A 479 10.57 16.67 -14.01
CA ILE A 479 9.87 16.87 -12.73
C ILE A 479 8.37 16.66 -13.00
N PRO A 480 7.74 15.58 -12.53
CA PRO A 480 6.32 15.40 -12.72
C PRO A 480 5.56 16.42 -11.87
N TYR A 481 4.88 17.36 -12.53
CA TYR A 481 3.85 18.16 -11.88
C TYR A 481 2.66 17.25 -11.62
N GLN A 482 2.17 17.21 -10.39
CA GLN A 482 1.00 16.44 -10.05
C GLN A 482 -0.03 17.31 -9.33
N ARG A 483 -1.21 17.47 -9.94
CA ARG A 483 -2.38 18.05 -9.29
C ARG A 483 -3.32 16.93 -8.87
N VAL A 484 -3.69 16.91 -7.59
CA VAL A 484 -4.57 15.90 -7.03
C VAL A 484 -5.79 16.54 -6.40
N GLY A 485 -6.97 16.15 -6.86
CA GLY A 485 -8.25 16.47 -6.22
C GLY A 485 -8.82 15.20 -5.58
N ASN A 486 -9.13 15.27 -4.30
CA ASN A 486 -9.82 14.20 -3.57
C ASN A 486 -11.21 14.65 -3.20
N PHE A 487 -12.22 13.93 -3.67
CA PHE A 487 -13.62 14.26 -3.50
C PHE A 487 -14.36 13.16 -2.75
N ILE A 488 -15.19 13.56 -1.80
CA ILE A 488 -16.13 12.66 -1.13
C ILE A 488 -17.52 13.02 -1.64
N VAL A 489 -18.24 12.00 -2.10
CA VAL A 489 -19.64 12.14 -2.52
C VAL A 489 -20.51 11.81 -1.32
N LYS A 490 -21.26 12.81 -0.82
CA LYS A 490 -22.28 12.61 0.21
C LYS A 490 -23.61 12.25 -0.44
N ASP A 491 -24.43 11.53 0.30
CA ASP A 491 -25.76 11.16 -0.18
C ASP A 491 -26.55 12.39 -0.62
N ARG A 492 -27.40 12.18 -1.61
CA ARG A 492 -28.24 13.21 -2.24
C ARG A 492 -29.08 13.89 -1.18
N SER A 493 -29.01 15.21 -1.13
CA SER A 493 -30.02 15.98 -0.42
C SER A 493 -31.41 15.69 -1.00
N LYS A 494 -32.48 15.78 -0.22
CA LYS A 494 -33.88 15.58 -0.67
C LYS A 494 -34.29 16.46 -1.87
N GLN A 495 -33.42 17.35 -2.34
CA GLN A 495 -33.67 18.34 -3.41
C GLN A 495 -32.87 18.12 -4.70
N GLY A 496 -32.30 16.95 -4.93
CA GLY A 496 -31.80 16.56 -6.25
C GLY A 496 -30.33 16.89 -6.51
N GLY A 497 -29.53 15.87 -6.58
CA GLY A 497 -28.15 15.87 -7.05
C GLY A 497 -27.13 15.48 -5.99
N PRO A 498 -26.00 14.87 -6.41
CA PRO A 498 -24.95 14.48 -5.48
C PRO A 498 -24.22 15.71 -4.94
N VAL A 499 -24.06 15.81 -3.62
CA VAL A 499 -23.20 16.81 -3.00
C VAL A 499 -21.78 16.30 -3.03
N VAL A 500 -20.94 16.91 -3.84
CA VAL A 500 -19.52 16.58 -3.96
C VAL A 500 -18.73 17.55 -3.09
N LEU A 501 -18.07 17.03 -2.06
CA LEU A 501 -17.21 17.80 -1.19
C LEU A 501 -15.76 17.52 -1.52
N GLU A 502 -15.01 18.56 -1.90
CA GLU A 502 -13.57 18.45 -2.02
C GLU A 502 -12.96 18.28 -0.62
N LYS A 503 -12.30 17.17 -0.36
CA LYS A 503 -11.46 17.01 0.83
C LYS A 503 -10.17 17.80 0.55
N ARG A 504 -10.18 19.09 0.91
CA ARG A 504 -8.98 19.93 0.85
C ARG A 504 -7.97 19.37 1.86
N TYR A 505 -7.15 18.43 1.43
CA TYR A 505 -5.83 18.36 2.01
C TYR A 505 -5.18 19.69 1.63
N LYS A 506 -4.58 20.40 2.58
CA LYS A 506 -3.71 21.52 2.25
C LYS A 506 -2.76 21.02 1.17
N SER A 507 -3.16 21.15 -0.08
CA SER A 507 -2.36 20.73 -1.21
C SER A 507 -1.22 21.71 -1.24
N SER A 508 -0.11 21.23 -0.81
CA SER A 508 1.12 21.91 -1.08
C SER A 508 1.27 21.91 -2.61
N ARG A 509 1.11 23.05 -3.21
CA ARG A 509 1.59 23.31 -4.56
C ARG A 509 3.11 23.13 -4.52
N ARG A 510 3.61 21.98 -4.89
CA ARG A 510 5.02 21.81 -5.20
C ARG A 510 5.21 22.18 -6.66
N CYS A 511 5.27 23.47 -6.93
CA CYS A 511 6.06 23.97 -8.04
C CYS A 511 7.52 23.85 -7.60
N PHE A 512 8.20 22.78 -7.96
CA PHE A 512 9.65 22.76 -7.96
C PHE A 512 10.13 23.57 -9.15
N TYR A 513 10.01 24.90 -9.06
CA TYR A 513 10.85 25.76 -9.87
C TYR A 513 12.26 25.70 -9.25
N ARG A 514 13.09 24.78 -9.69
CA ARG A 514 14.52 25.05 -9.69
C ARG A 514 14.73 26.12 -10.75
N ARG A 515 15.23 27.28 -10.32
CA ARG A 515 15.79 28.28 -11.24
C ARG A 515 16.73 27.53 -12.19
N PRO A 516 16.66 27.77 -13.50
CA PRO A 516 17.65 27.21 -14.41
C PRO A 516 19.02 27.71 -13.91
N LEU A 517 19.91 26.79 -13.63
CA LEU A 517 21.31 27.10 -13.45
C LEU A 517 21.74 27.84 -14.69
N SER A 518 22.09 29.11 -14.55
CA SER A 518 22.58 29.95 -15.63
C SER A 518 23.82 29.27 -16.25
N LEU A 519 23.66 28.80 -17.48
CA LEU A 519 24.71 28.31 -18.36
C LEU A 519 25.72 29.40 -18.79
N SER A 520 25.96 30.42 -17.94
CA SER A 520 26.86 31.53 -18.27
C SER A 520 28.27 31.38 -17.69
N LYS A 521 28.75 30.17 -17.43
CA LYS A 521 30.14 29.97 -16.97
C LYS A 521 30.94 28.91 -17.73
N TYR A 522 30.50 28.46 -18.89
CA TYR A 522 31.32 27.63 -19.79
C TYR A 522 31.02 27.98 -21.26
N ILE A 523 31.44 29.19 -21.68
CA ILE A 523 31.89 29.57 -23.02
C ILE A 523 33.17 30.36 -22.84
#